data_fd0d0cbfbd0db479d5f531a3a285b519
#
_entry.id   fd0d0cbfbd0db479d5f531a3a285b519
#
_cell.length_a   1.000
_cell.length_b   1.000
_cell.length_c   1.000
_cell.angle_alpha   90.00
_cell.angle_beta   90.00
_cell.angle_gamma   90.00
#
_symmetry.space_group_name_H-M   'P 1'
#
loop_
_entity.id
_entity.type
_entity.pdbx_description
1 polymer ?
#
loop_
_entity_poly.entity_id
_entity_poly.type
_entity_poly.pdbx_seq_one_letter_code
_entity_poly.pdbx_strand_id
1 'polypeptide(L)'
;MRSPAFPLVQNRSTMVRIQTEYQGDLHCTSVHTPSKTELATDAPVDNQGRGESFSPTDLIATSLGTCMLTTMGIVARSLDVDLTGATVTVDKEMSSTPPRKVSRLTVAIRVPRKTSPENQQRLENAAHTCPVKRSIHPDIETPIEFVWG
;
A
#
# COMPACT_ATOMS: atom_id res chain seq x y z
N MET A 1 17.75 -30.29 12.04
CA MET A 1 17.65 -29.30 13.12
C MET A 1 16.22 -28.79 13.18
N ARG A 2 15.56 -28.90 14.33
CA ARG A 2 14.19 -28.41 14.49
C ARG A 2 14.24 -26.92 14.78
N SER A 3 13.57 -26.10 13.96
CA SER A 3 13.36 -24.68 14.26
C SER A 3 12.68 -24.51 15.61
N PRO A 4 13.10 -23.56 16.44
CA PRO A 4 12.42 -23.29 17.71
C PRO A 4 11.02 -22.74 17.43
N ALA A 5 10.00 -23.44 17.93
CA ALA A 5 8.64 -22.95 17.93
C ALA A 5 8.54 -21.75 18.88
N PHE A 6 8.27 -20.56 18.33
CA PHE A 6 7.93 -19.40 19.15
C PHE A 6 6.57 -19.61 19.85
N PRO A 7 6.46 -19.35 21.14
CA PRO A 7 5.21 -19.52 21.86
C PRO A 7 4.14 -18.58 21.31
N LEU A 8 2.98 -19.14 21.02
CA LEU A 8 1.77 -18.40 20.65
C LEU A 8 1.25 -17.63 21.87
N VAL A 9 1.66 -16.38 22.00
CA VAL A 9 0.99 -15.48 22.94
C VAL A 9 -0.32 -15.02 22.28
N GLN A 10 -1.41 -15.60 22.74
CA GLN A 10 -2.77 -15.21 22.38
C GLN A 10 -3.17 -13.98 23.18
N ASN A 11 -3.04 -12.81 22.61
CA ASN A 11 -3.86 -11.65 22.94
C ASN A 11 -3.80 -10.62 21.82
N ARG A 12 -4.82 -10.27 21.30
CA ARG A 12 -6.01 -10.45 20.83
C ARG A 12 -6.52 -9.35 20.04
N SER A 13 -7.10 -8.71 19.64
CA SER A 13 -8.00 -7.91 18.84
C SER A 13 -7.38 -6.82 17.93
N THR A 14 -6.09 -6.48 18.07
CA THR A 14 -5.45 -5.39 17.26
C THR A 14 -4.12 -5.75 16.61
N MET A 15 -3.55 -6.91 16.93
CA MET A 15 -2.26 -7.32 16.36
C MET A 15 -2.43 -8.31 15.23
N VAL A 16 -1.94 -7.95 14.05
CA VAL A 16 -1.86 -8.84 12.87
C VAL A 16 -0.42 -9.31 12.71
N ARG A 17 -0.24 -10.62 12.55
CA ARG A 17 1.09 -11.22 12.32
C ARG A 17 1.28 -11.49 10.83
N ILE A 18 2.40 -10.99 10.32
CA ILE A 18 2.94 -11.36 9.02
C ILE A 18 4.21 -12.17 9.27
N GLN A 19 4.34 -13.31 8.62
CA GLN A 19 5.53 -14.14 8.70
C GLN A 19 6.20 -14.17 7.34
N THR A 20 7.50 -13.87 7.30
CA THR A 20 8.29 -13.83 6.06
C THR A 20 9.46 -14.80 6.16
N GLU A 21 9.70 -15.52 5.07
CA GLU A 21 10.84 -16.40 4.88
C GLU A 21 11.69 -15.92 3.70
N TYR A 22 13.00 -15.81 3.92
CA TYR A 22 13.96 -15.58 2.86
C TYR A 22 14.32 -16.90 2.17
N GLN A 23 14.06 -16.99 0.89
CA GLN A 23 14.21 -18.23 0.11
C GLN A 23 15.51 -18.28 -0.71
N GLY A 24 16.40 -17.31 -0.54
CA GLY A 24 17.59 -17.17 -1.35
C GLY A 24 17.37 -16.28 -2.58
N ASP A 25 18.42 -15.94 -3.28
CA ASP A 25 18.41 -15.17 -4.52
C ASP A 25 17.62 -13.84 -4.43
N LEU A 26 17.63 -13.20 -3.25
CA LEU A 26 16.93 -11.94 -2.98
C LEU A 26 15.40 -12.04 -3.10
N HIS A 27 14.87 -13.25 -2.89
CA HIS A 27 13.46 -13.59 -2.94
C HIS A 27 12.93 -13.92 -1.55
N CYS A 28 11.74 -13.38 -1.23
CA CYS A 28 11.04 -13.68 0.02
C CYS A 28 9.59 -14.08 -0.25
N THR A 29 9.06 -14.96 0.60
CA THR A 29 7.62 -15.23 0.64
C THR A 29 7.06 -14.82 2.00
N SER A 30 5.97 -14.09 2.00
CA SER A 30 5.28 -13.62 3.20
C SER A 30 3.88 -14.22 3.29
N VAL A 31 3.48 -14.58 4.50
CA VAL A 31 2.14 -15.12 4.80
C VAL A 31 1.42 -14.18 5.75
N HIS A 32 0.24 -13.74 5.36
CA HIS A 32 -0.71 -13.07 6.24
C HIS A 32 -1.38 -14.11 7.13
N THR A 33 -0.93 -14.25 8.38
CA THR A 33 -1.32 -15.36 9.26
C THR A 33 -2.84 -15.53 9.43
N PRO A 34 -3.65 -14.44 9.56
CA PRO A 34 -5.09 -14.61 9.72
C PRO A 34 -5.81 -15.18 8.49
N SER A 35 -5.48 -14.70 7.29
CA SER A 35 -6.17 -15.12 6.04
C SER A 35 -5.46 -16.25 5.29
N LYS A 36 -4.21 -16.58 5.66
CA LYS A 36 -3.33 -17.51 4.94
C LYS A 36 -2.97 -17.06 3.51
N THR A 37 -3.23 -15.82 3.17
CA THR A 37 -2.84 -15.26 1.87
C THR A 37 -1.33 -15.11 1.81
N GLU A 38 -0.75 -15.46 0.66
CA GLU A 38 0.68 -15.37 0.41
C GLU A 38 1.02 -14.21 -0.52
N LEU A 39 2.19 -13.63 -0.31
CA LEU A 39 2.78 -12.59 -1.14
C LEU A 39 4.26 -12.86 -1.33
N ALA A 40 4.73 -12.83 -2.56
CA ALA A 40 6.15 -12.93 -2.88
C ALA A 40 6.75 -11.56 -3.17
N THR A 41 8.03 -11.38 -2.82
CA THR A 41 8.81 -10.20 -3.19
C THR A 41 10.15 -10.57 -3.79
N ASP A 42 10.61 -9.77 -4.74
CA ASP A 42 11.95 -9.83 -5.30
C ASP A 42 12.69 -8.50 -5.08
N ALA A 43 14.01 -8.53 -5.00
CA ALA A 43 14.76 -7.32 -5.19
C ALA A 43 14.54 -6.78 -6.62
N PRO A 44 14.47 -5.45 -6.81
CA PRO A 44 14.27 -4.89 -8.14
C PRO A 44 15.51 -5.07 -9.01
N VAL A 45 15.34 -5.02 -10.32
CA VAL A 45 16.43 -5.21 -11.30
C VAL A 45 17.56 -4.21 -11.11
N ASP A 46 17.25 -2.95 -10.76
CA ASP A 46 18.24 -1.91 -10.47
C ASP A 46 18.98 -2.08 -9.14
N ASN A 47 18.61 -3.12 -8.37
CA ASN A 47 19.24 -3.48 -7.10
C ASN A 47 19.55 -4.98 -7.02
N GLN A 48 20.14 -5.55 -8.06
CA GLN A 48 20.64 -6.92 -8.18
C GLN A 48 19.54 -8.01 -8.19
N GLY A 49 18.28 -7.67 -8.22
CA GLY A 49 17.18 -8.62 -8.23
C GLY A 49 16.72 -9.02 -9.62
N ARG A 50 15.86 -10.03 -9.69
CA ARG A 50 15.25 -10.50 -10.94
C ARG A 50 14.04 -9.66 -11.36
N GLY A 51 13.39 -8.98 -10.42
CA GLY A 51 12.22 -8.15 -10.69
C GLY A 51 11.00 -8.93 -11.18
N GLU A 52 10.88 -10.21 -10.79
CA GLU A 52 9.78 -11.08 -11.20
C GLU A 52 8.51 -10.86 -10.37
N SER A 53 8.59 -10.07 -9.32
CA SER A 53 7.49 -9.72 -8.43
C SER A 53 7.67 -8.31 -7.88
N PHE A 54 6.76 -7.88 -7.01
CA PHE A 54 6.90 -6.61 -6.29
C PHE A 54 8.22 -6.57 -5.52
N SER A 55 8.92 -5.45 -5.55
CA SER A 55 9.96 -5.22 -4.56
C SER A 55 9.35 -4.81 -3.21
N PRO A 56 10.07 -4.96 -2.09
CA PRO A 56 9.57 -4.49 -0.80
C PRO A 56 9.15 -3.01 -0.81
N THR A 57 9.87 -2.16 -1.54
CA THR A 57 9.51 -0.73 -1.67
C THR A 57 8.31 -0.49 -2.60
N ASP A 58 8.03 -1.38 -3.56
CA ASP A 58 6.80 -1.33 -4.35
C ASP A 58 5.57 -1.57 -3.48
N LEU A 59 5.70 -2.37 -2.41
CA LEU A 59 4.62 -2.61 -1.47
C LEU A 59 4.25 -1.35 -0.67
N ILE A 60 5.17 -0.42 -0.46
CA ILE A 60 4.87 0.89 0.12
C ILE A 60 3.93 1.68 -0.81
N ALA A 61 4.23 1.70 -2.11
CA ALA A 61 3.37 2.34 -3.11
C ALA A 61 2.01 1.64 -3.20
N THR A 62 2.01 0.31 -3.24
CA THR A 62 0.78 -0.51 -3.28
C THR A 62 -0.08 -0.27 -2.05
N SER A 63 0.51 -0.26 -0.86
CA SER A 63 -0.23 -0.02 0.38
C SER A 63 -0.82 1.38 0.43
N LEU A 64 -0.11 2.40 -0.07
CA LEU A 64 -0.62 3.77 -0.14
C LEU A 64 -1.86 3.85 -1.04
N GLY A 65 -1.75 3.37 -2.29
CA GLY A 65 -2.85 3.43 -3.24
C GLY A 65 -4.08 2.65 -2.79
N THR A 66 -3.91 1.42 -2.35
CA THR A 66 -5.02 0.57 -1.88
C THR A 66 -5.66 1.14 -0.61
N CYS A 67 -4.88 1.71 0.29
CA CYS A 67 -5.41 2.35 1.51
C CYS A 67 -6.23 3.59 1.17
N MET A 68 -5.79 4.43 0.24
CA MET A 68 -6.55 5.60 -0.22
C MET A 68 -7.92 5.19 -0.77
N LEU A 69 -7.96 4.25 -1.72
CA LEU A 69 -9.23 3.76 -2.30
C LEU A 69 -10.13 3.12 -1.24
N THR A 70 -9.57 2.33 -0.32
CA THR A 70 -10.34 1.69 0.75
C THR A 70 -10.96 2.72 1.68
N THR A 71 -10.19 3.74 2.07
CA THR A 71 -10.68 4.81 2.96
C THR A 71 -11.75 5.65 2.25
N MET A 72 -11.55 5.98 0.97
CA MET A 72 -12.59 6.60 0.14
C MET A 72 -13.85 5.72 0.08
N GLY A 73 -13.70 4.42 -0.11
CA GLY A 73 -14.80 3.46 -0.14
C GLY A 73 -15.62 3.42 1.16
N ILE A 74 -14.96 3.52 2.30
CA ILE A 74 -15.63 3.60 3.61
C ILE A 74 -16.49 4.86 3.70
N VAL A 75 -15.96 6.01 3.30
CA VAL A 75 -16.71 7.28 3.30
C VAL A 75 -17.82 7.25 2.25
N ALA A 76 -17.56 6.72 1.06
CA ALA A 76 -18.54 6.61 -0.03
C ALA A 76 -19.80 5.87 0.39
N ARG A 77 -19.68 4.82 1.21
CA ARG A 77 -20.84 4.09 1.76
C ARG A 77 -21.74 5.01 2.58
N SER A 78 -21.19 5.92 3.36
CA SER A 78 -21.97 6.87 4.17
C SER A 78 -22.63 7.98 3.34
N LEU A 79 -22.16 8.16 2.10
CA LEU A 79 -22.65 9.17 1.15
C LEU A 79 -23.58 8.60 0.08
N ASP A 80 -23.81 7.27 0.10
CA ASP A 80 -24.49 6.53 -0.97
C ASP A 80 -23.85 6.80 -2.36
N VAL A 81 -22.52 6.85 -2.39
CA VAL A 81 -21.72 7.01 -3.62
C VAL A 81 -21.10 5.68 -3.99
N ASP A 82 -21.25 5.27 -5.26
CA ASP A 82 -20.62 4.07 -5.79
C ASP A 82 -19.25 4.41 -6.41
N LEU A 83 -18.18 3.88 -5.83
CA LEU A 83 -16.82 3.99 -6.32
C LEU A 83 -16.36 2.78 -7.15
N THR A 84 -17.25 1.84 -7.47
CA THR A 84 -16.86 0.66 -8.26
C THR A 84 -16.23 1.07 -9.59
N GLY A 85 -15.07 0.50 -9.88
CA GLY A 85 -14.28 0.84 -11.06
C GLY A 85 -13.30 2.00 -10.86
N ALA A 86 -13.27 2.62 -9.68
CA ALA A 86 -12.22 3.59 -9.36
C ALA A 86 -10.85 2.91 -9.40
N THR A 87 -9.87 3.61 -9.98
CA THR A 87 -8.49 3.15 -10.10
C THR A 87 -7.53 4.13 -9.43
N VAL A 88 -6.40 3.60 -9.01
CA VAL A 88 -5.28 4.39 -8.51
C VAL A 88 -4.00 3.91 -9.17
N THR A 89 -3.19 4.84 -9.63
CA THR A 89 -1.79 4.59 -10.00
C THR A 89 -0.88 5.29 -9.01
N VAL A 90 0.21 4.64 -8.64
CA VAL A 90 1.22 5.21 -7.77
C VAL A 90 2.58 5.01 -8.42
N ASP A 91 3.20 6.08 -8.87
CA ASP A 91 4.55 6.07 -9.40
C ASP A 91 5.54 6.28 -8.26
N LYS A 92 6.41 5.30 -8.07
CA LYS A 92 7.41 5.30 -7.01
C LYS A 92 8.75 5.77 -7.53
N GLU A 93 9.33 6.78 -6.88
CA GLU A 93 10.68 7.26 -7.14
C GLU A 93 11.57 6.99 -5.93
N MET A 94 12.77 6.47 -6.21
CA MET A 94 13.82 6.27 -5.21
C MET A 94 14.73 7.50 -5.15
N SER A 95 15.38 7.71 -4.00
CA SER A 95 16.37 8.78 -3.84
C SER A 95 17.53 8.59 -4.83
N SER A 96 18.00 9.70 -5.40
CA SER A 96 19.17 9.73 -6.29
C SER A 96 20.51 9.71 -5.52
N THR A 97 20.47 10.00 -4.23
CA THR A 97 21.63 10.05 -3.34
C THR A 97 21.46 9.11 -2.14
N PRO A 98 22.56 8.55 -1.58
CA PRO A 98 22.49 7.75 -0.36
C PRO A 98 21.94 8.55 0.84
N PRO A 99 21.26 7.89 1.78
CA PRO A 99 20.88 6.47 1.76
C PRO A 99 19.72 6.20 0.80
N ARG A 100 19.70 5.00 0.19
CA ARG A 100 18.63 4.57 -0.71
C ARG A 100 17.28 4.51 0.05
N LYS A 101 16.35 5.32 -0.37
CA LYS A 101 14.98 5.38 0.22
C LYS A 101 13.96 5.79 -0.84
N VAL A 102 12.70 5.52 -0.55
CA VAL A 102 11.61 6.10 -1.35
C VAL A 102 11.58 7.60 -1.12
N SER A 103 11.65 8.39 -2.18
CA SER A 103 11.67 9.86 -2.13
C SER A 103 10.31 10.46 -2.50
N ARG A 104 9.59 9.84 -3.43
CA ARG A 104 8.30 10.33 -3.93
C ARG A 104 7.37 9.20 -4.30
N LEU A 105 6.09 9.39 -4.04
CA LEU A 105 4.97 8.55 -4.46
C LEU A 105 3.94 9.44 -5.12
N THR A 106 3.98 9.55 -6.44
CA THR A 106 3.01 10.34 -7.21
C THR A 106 1.75 9.52 -7.41
N VAL A 107 0.63 10.02 -6.93
CA VAL A 107 -0.65 9.31 -6.91
C VAL A 107 -1.63 9.96 -7.88
N ALA A 108 -2.27 9.15 -8.73
CA ALA A 108 -3.40 9.58 -9.54
C ALA A 108 -4.60 8.66 -9.28
N ILE A 109 -5.69 9.24 -8.80
CA ILE A 109 -6.94 8.53 -8.52
C ILE A 109 -7.98 8.95 -9.56
N ARG A 110 -8.51 7.97 -10.28
CA ARG A 110 -9.57 8.17 -11.27
C ARG A 110 -10.85 7.51 -10.80
N VAL A 111 -11.91 8.30 -10.67
CA VAL A 111 -13.26 7.81 -10.35
C VAL A 111 -14.11 7.91 -11.61
N PRO A 112 -14.68 6.79 -12.13
CA PRO A 112 -15.37 6.80 -13.42
C PRO A 112 -16.74 7.48 -13.38
N ARG A 113 -17.27 7.75 -12.20
CA ARG A 113 -18.59 8.35 -12.00
C ARG A 113 -18.48 9.73 -11.37
N LYS A 114 -19.29 10.66 -11.87
CA LYS A 114 -19.44 11.97 -11.25
C LYS A 114 -20.23 11.89 -9.96
N THR A 115 -19.91 12.74 -9.02
CA THR A 115 -20.69 13.00 -7.83
C THR A 115 -20.69 14.51 -7.54
N SER A 116 -21.43 14.94 -6.54
CA SER A 116 -21.47 16.37 -6.19
C SER A 116 -20.09 16.88 -5.76
N PRO A 117 -19.77 18.17 -5.97
CA PRO A 117 -18.51 18.75 -5.52
C PRO A 117 -18.27 18.57 -4.00
N GLU A 118 -19.32 18.61 -3.20
CA GLU A 118 -19.25 18.35 -1.77
C GLU A 118 -18.79 16.92 -1.47
N ASN A 119 -19.40 15.93 -2.14
CA ASN A 119 -19.00 14.53 -1.99
C ASN A 119 -17.58 14.27 -2.49
N GLN A 120 -17.18 14.88 -3.62
CA GLN A 120 -15.81 14.82 -4.11
C GLN A 120 -14.83 15.29 -3.03
N GLN A 121 -15.05 16.46 -2.45
CA GLN A 121 -14.20 17.00 -1.40
C GLN A 121 -14.10 16.08 -0.17
N ARG A 122 -15.21 15.48 0.25
CA ARG A 122 -15.22 14.53 1.38
C ARG A 122 -14.42 13.26 1.06
N LEU A 123 -14.53 12.75 -0.16
CA LEU A 123 -13.81 11.56 -0.63
C LEU A 123 -12.32 11.85 -0.80
N GLU A 124 -11.95 13.00 -1.34
CA GLU A 124 -10.57 13.45 -1.45
C GLU A 124 -9.91 13.60 -0.06
N ASN A 125 -10.62 14.22 0.89
CA ASN A 125 -10.14 14.31 2.27
C ASN A 125 -9.89 12.93 2.91
N ALA A 126 -10.74 11.96 2.61
CA ALA A 126 -10.56 10.59 3.08
C ALA A 126 -9.25 9.97 2.54
N ALA A 127 -8.95 10.16 1.25
CA ALA A 127 -7.68 9.71 0.67
C ALA A 127 -6.49 10.41 1.33
N HIS A 128 -6.54 11.73 1.49
CA HIS A 128 -5.47 12.52 2.12
C HIS A 128 -5.18 12.13 3.57
N THR A 129 -6.14 11.56 4.27
CA THR A 129 -6.03 11.20 5.69
C THR A 129 -5.96 9.71 5.95
N CYS A 130 -5.71 8.89 4.91
CA CYS A 130 -5.66 7.44 5.07
C CYS A 130 -4.52 7.01 6.03
N PRO A 131 -4.69 5.89 6.76
CA PRO A 131 -3.71 5.43 7.75
C PRO A 131 -2.31 5.23 7.19
N VAL A 132 -2.18 4.67 5.98
CA VAL A 132 -0.84 4.46 5.37
C VAL A 132 -0.14 5.79 5.11
N LYS A 133 -0.85 6.79 4.55
CA LYS A 133 -0.27 8.12 4.34
C LYS A 133 0.23 8.75 5.64
N ARG A 134 -0.47 8.52 6.75
CA ARG A 134 -0.06 8.99 8.08
C ARG A 134 1.11 8.20 8.67
N SER A 135 1.40 7.02 8.16
CA SER A 135 2.39 6.08 8.70
C SER A 135 3.72 6.08 7.93
N ILE A 136 3.73 6.51 6.68
CA ILE A 136 4.95 6.63 5.88
C ILE A 136 5.79 7.82 6.36
N HIS A 137 7.11 7.77 6.06
CA HIS A 137 8.01 8.83 6.48
C HIS A 137 7.57 10.20 5.92
N PRO A 138 7.58 11.27 6.72
CA PRO A 138 7.12 12.60 6.28
C PRO A 138 7.93 13.21 5.14
N ASP A 139 9.18 12.80 4.95
CA ASP A 139 10.03 13.24 3.84
C ASP A 139 9.61 12.65 2.48
N ILE A 140 8.75 11.64 2.45
CA ILE A 140 8.24 11.09 1.20
C ILE A 140 7.20 12.06 0.65
N GLU A 141 7.52 12.67 -0.49
CA GLU A 141 6.56 13.52 -1.19
C GLU A 141 5.41 12.65 -1.75
N THR A 142 4.18 13.07 -1.53
CA THR A 142 2.99 12.36 -1.98
C THR A 142 2.00 13.29 -2.68
N PRO A 143 2.33 13.82 -3.87
CA PRO A 143 1.39 14.59 -4.66
C PRO A 143 0.24 13.68 -5.12
N ILE A 144 -1.00 14.17 -5.01
CA ILE A 144 -2.21 13.41 -5.33
C ILE A 144 -3.03 14.21 -6.32
N GLU A 145 -3.38 13.59 -7.44
CA GLU A 145 -4.31 14.10 -8.45
C GLU A 145 -5.60 13.28 -8.42
N PHE A 146 -6.74 13.94 -8.53
CA PHE A 146 -8.05 13.32 -8.65
C PHE A 146 -8.67 13.64 -10.01
N VAL A 147 -9.17 12.63 -10.69
CA VAL A 147 -9.90 12.76 -11.96
C VAL A 147 -11.28 12.16 -11.77
N TRP A 148 -12.29 12.99 -11.89
CA TRP A 148 -13.70 12.63 -11.78
C TRP A 148 -14.34 12.54 -13.17
N GLY A 149 -14.93 11.38 -13.49
CA GLY A 149 -15.54 11.06 -14.79
C GLY A 149 -16.80 11.81 -15.18
#